data_bf8eb3f58172fb708ac3f2b96f3741e9
#
_entry.id   bf8eb3f58172fb708ac3f2b96f3741e9
#
_cell.length_a   1.000
_cell.length_b   1.000
_cell.length_c   1.000
_cell.angle_alpha   90.00
_cell.angle_beta   90.00
_cell.angle_gamma   90.00
#
_symmetry.space_group_name_H-M   'P 1'
#
loop_
_entity.id
_entity.type
_entity.pdbx_description
1 polymer ?
#
loop_
_entity_poly.entity_id
_entity_poly.type
_entity_poly.pdbx_seq_one_letter_code
_entity_poly.pdbx_strand_id
1 'polypeptide(L)'
;MQSASRKSFNVHWQDSLSDYVTAISWSKNGNLLAACSAVGEVLIWQDIEEQSFLLQSAGDTSTDCLNFSYDGQFLAAGGQDGVLRIWNTNSLKLVAELENPRRWIDQLAWHPSCNQVAFSLGKKVQIWDAESRSAIAELNFENSSIFGMAWHPQGKQLAASGSKGVKIWNALRWDEVPRRLEIPSASGAIAWSADGQRIAVANLDDNIAIAKLSDLKPDFIGGFPGKIRRLVWSDINTELGVPLIAVASGNVVGILEKQFDESAGWDGWVLDSDLDIVQDIAFQPGTFHLASASDDGQVLLWYEAEQLAQLLTGASSGFCCLAWHPQGHKLAAGGQGGEVLMWKRDDIEE
;
A
#
# COMPACT_ATOMS: atom_id res chain seq x y z
N MET A 1 -18.90 27.93 -19.83
CA MET A 1 -18.05 26.79 -19.44
C MET A 1 -18.98 25.61 -19.19
N GLN A 2 -19.00 24.63 -20.08
CA GLN A 2 -19.78 23.40 -19.88
C GLN A 2 -19.13 22.66 -18.72
N SER A 3 -19.91 22.38 -17.64
CA SER A 3 -19.50 21.46 -16.59
C SER A 3 -19.39 20.10 -17.26
N ALA A 4 -18.16 19.63 -17.46
CA ALA A 4 -17.97 18.21 -17.80
C ALA A 4 -18.69 17.41 -16.71
N SER A 5 -19.66 16.58 -17.10
CA SER A 5 -20.38 15.68 -16.19
C SER A 5 -19.32 14.83 -15.48
N ARG A 6 -19.08 15.11 -14.19
CA ARG A 6 -18.16 14.31 -13.39
C ARG A 6 -18.78 12.92 -13.28
N LYS A 7 -18.05 11.90 -13.76
CA LYS A 7 -18.48 10.50 -13.67
C LYS A 7 -18.55 10.13 -12.20
N SER A 8 -19.69 9.61 -11.75
CA SER A 8 -19.88 9.14 -10.38
C SER A 8 -19.45 7.69 -10.21
N PHE A 9 -19.07 7.35 -8.97
CA PHE A 9 -18.84 5.98 -8.54
C PHE A 9 -20.03 5.52 -7.73
N ASN A 10 -20.61 4.37 -8.10
CA ASN A 10 -21.74 3.78 -7.40
C ASN A 10 -21.37 2.41 -6.84
N VAL A 11 -22.00 2.02 -5.72
CA VAL A 11 -21.84 0.68 -5.15
C VAL A 11 -22.22 -0.32 -6.23
N HIS A 12 -21.27 -1.16 -6.59
CA HIS A 12 -21.44 -2.16 -7.64
C HIS A 12 -21.54 -3.57 -7.07
N TRP A 13 -20.83 -3.81 -5.96
CA TRP A 13 -20.77 -5.10 -5.33
C TRP A 13 -20.34 -4.97 -3.86
N GLN A 14 -20.77 -5.94 -3.04
CA GLN A 14 -20.37 -6.05 -1.64
C GLN A 14 -20.32 -7.51 -1.18
N ASP A 15 -19.41 -7.80 -0.27
CA ASP A 15 -19.27 -9.07 0.45
C ASP A 15 -18.71 -8.79 1.86
N SER A 16 -18.40 -9.83 2.63
CA SER A 16 -17.84 -9.65 3.98
C SER A 16 -16.93 -10.79 4.40
N LEU A 17 -15.91 -10.45 5.19
CA LEU A 17 -15.13 -11.35 5.99
C LEU A 17 -15.75 -11.44 7.40
N SER A 18 -15.27 -12.38 8.21
CA SER A 18 -15.81 -12.63 9.55
C SER A 18 -15.45 -11.56 10.57
N ASP A 19 -14.45 -10.71 10.29
CA ASP A 19 -13.94 -9.65 11.19
C ASP A 19 -13.23 -8.56 10.36
N TYR A 20 -12.73 -7.52 11.04
CA TYR A 20 -11.97 -6.40 10.53
C TYR A 20 -11.06 -6.76 9.34
N VAL A 21 -11.23 -6.07 8.21
CA VAL A 21 -10.42 -6.29 7.00
C VAL A 21 -9.05 -5.62 7.18
N THR A 22 -8.01 -6.41 7.30
CA THR A 22 -6.63 -5.92 7.54
C THR A 22 -5.93 -5.47 6.28
N ALA A 23 -6.19 -6.12 5.14
CA ALA A 23 -5.65 -5.74 3.84
C ALA A 23 -6.56 -6.17 2.70
N ILE A 24 -6.50 -5.39 1.60
CA ILE A 24 -7.21 -5.66 0.35
C ILE A 24 -6.28 -5.39 -0.83
N SER A 25 -6.33 -6.21 -1.87
CA SER A 25 -5.45 -6.06 -3.04
C SER A 25 -6.12 -6.57 -4.32
N TRP A 26 -5.85 -5.87 -5.43
CA TRP A 26 -6.18 -6.32 -6.78
C TRP A 26 -5.00 -7.02 -7.43
N SER A 27 -5.27 -8.06 -8.22
CA SER A 27 -4.28 -8.57 -9.17
C SER A 27 -3.96 -7.51 -10.23
N LYS A 28 -2.75 -7.54 -10.78
CA LYS A 28 -2.28 -6.52 -11.74
C LYS A 28 -3.11 -6.45 -13.03
N ASN A 29 -3.74 -7.55 -13.44
CA ASN A 29 -4.67 -7.58 -14.58
C ASN A 29 -6.10 -7.16 -14.21
N GLY A 30 -6.41 -6.96 -12.92
CA GLY A 30 -7.71 -6.54 -12.41
C GLY A 30 -8.78 -7.64 -12.34
N ASN A 31 -8.46 -8.88 -12.68
CA ASN A 31 -9.45 -9.96 -12.72
C ASN A 31 -9.73 -10.57 -11.33
N LEU A 32 -8.83 -10.36 -10.37
CA LEU A 32 -8.95 -10.91 -9.02
C LEU A 32 -8.87 -9.79 -7.99
N LEU A 33 -9.72 -9.89 -6.97
CA LEU A 33 -9.64 -9.14 -5.72
C LEU A 33 -9.38 -10.14 -4.60
N ALA A 34 -8.55 -9.77 -3.62
CA ALA A 34 -8.36 -10.57 -2.42
C ALA A 34 -8.36 -9.69 -1.18
N ALA A 35 -8.83 -10.23 -0.07
CA ALA A 35 -8.78 -9.57 1.23
C ALA A 35 -8.48 -10.56 2.35
N CYS A 36 -7.96 -10.05 3.46
CA CYS A 36 -7.73 -10.82 4.67
C CYS A 36 -8.24 -10.09 5.91
N SER A 37 -8.40 -10.81 7.02
CA SER A 37 -9.02 -10.30 8.24
C SER A 37 -8.19 -10.48 9.51
N ALA A 38 -8.61 -9.76 10.56
CA ALA A 38 -8.02 -9.83 11.88
C ALA A 38 -8.19 -11.19 12.58
N VAL A 39 -9.03 -12.08 12.08
CA VAL A 39 -9.15 -13.47 12.53
C VAL A 39 -8.47 -14.46 11.59
N GLY A 40 -7.63 -13.97 10.66
CA GLY A 40 -6.80 -14.81 9.82
C GLY A 40 -7.45 -15.32 8.54
N GLU A 41 -8.68 -14.95 8.27
CA GLU A 41 -9.40 -15.37 7.06
C GLU A 41 -8.79 -14.74 5.80
N VAL A 42 -8.70 -15.49 4.70
CA VAL A 42 -8.26 -15.01 3.40
C VAL A 42 -9.26 -15.43 2.34
N LEU A 43 -9.89 -14.45 1.71
CA LEU A 43 -10.82 -14.62 0.60
C LEU A 43 -10.23 -14.09 -0.70
N ILE A 44 -10.58 -14.72 -1.82
CA ILE A 44 -10.31 -14.28 -3.17
C ILE A 44 -11.60 -14.30 -3.99
N TRP A 45 -11.84 -13.26 -4.76
CA TRP A 45 -12.96 -13.15 -5.70
C TRP A 45 -12.44 -13.16 -7.12
N GLN A 46 -13.02 -14.04 -7.93
CA GLN A 46 -12.76 -14.16 -9.36
C GLN A 46 -14.00 -13.71 -10.10
N ASP A 47 -13.84 -12.86 -11.14
CA ASP A 47 -14.97 -12.26 -11.87
C ASP A 47 -16.04 -11.67 -10.91
N ILE A 48 -15.62 -10.92 -9.99
CA ILE A 48 -16.11 -10.26 -8.74
C ILE A 48 -17.62 -10.41 -8.44
N GLU A 49 -18.45 -10.66 -9.43
CA GLU A 49 -19.90 -10.78 -9.27
C GLU A 49 -20.38 -12.22 -9.07
N GLU A 50 -19.52 -13.24 -9.30
CA GLU A 50 -20.00 -14.61 -9.41
C GLU A 50 -19.40 -15.59 -8.40
N GLN A 51 -18.14 -15.45 -7.96
CA GLN A 51 -17.53 -16.46 -7.10
C GLN A 51 -16.50 -15.91 -6.12
N SER A 52 -16.73 -16.19 -4.83
CA SER A 52 -15.69 -16.08 -3.78
C SER A 52 -15.13 -17.46 -3.42
N PHE A 53 -13.84 -17.50 -3.11
CA PHE A 53 -13.16 -18.70 -2.66
C PHE A 53 -12.43 -18.43 -1.36
N LEU A 54 -12.69 -19.27 -0.36
CA LEU A 54 -11.98 -19.25 0.92
C LEU A 54 -10.65 -19.97 0.77
N LEU A 55 -9.54 -19.23 0.84
CA LEU A 55 -8.18 -19.78 0.77
C LEU A 55 -7.65 -20.18 2.14
N GLN A 56 -8.04 -19.43 3.18
CA GLN A 56 -7.71 -19.68 4.58
C GLN A 56 -8.92 -19.37 5.45
N SER A 57 -9.29 -20.30 6.33
CA SER A 57 -10.38 -20.12 7.28
C SER A 57 -9.95 -19.23 8.45
N ALA A 58 -10.93 -18.58 9.08
CA ALA A 58 -10.75 -17.87 10.33
C ALA A 58 -10.12 -18.77 11.41
N GLY A 59 -9.27 -18.18 12.22
CA GLY A 59 -8.54 -18.79 13.33
C GLY A 59 -8.37 -17.82 14.51
N ASP A 60 -7.35 -18.05 15.32
CA ASP A 60 -7.10 -17.26 16.53
C ASP A 60 -6.08 -16.13 16.33
N THR A 61 -5.52 -15.98 15.12
CA THR A 61 -4.46 -15.04 14.80
C THR A 61 -4.77 -14.26 13.53
N SER A 62 -4.39 -12.99 13.52
CA SER A 62 -4.60 -12.08 12.39
C SER A 62 -3.71 -12.44 11.19
N THR A 63 -4.25 -12.24 9.98
CA THR A 63 -3.47 -12.07 8.75
C THR A 63 -3.36 -10.57 8.49
N ASP A 64 -2.14 -10.01 8.57
CA ASP A 64 -1.92 -8.56 8.62
C ASP A 64 -1.52 -7.95 7.27
N CYS A 65 -1.01 -8.77 6.35
CA CYS A 65 -0.56 -8.33 5.04
C CYS A 65 -0.90 -9.36 3.96
N LEU A 66 -1.28 -8.85 2.78
CA LEU A 66 -1.69 -9.64 1.64
C LEU A 66 -1.37 -8.86 0.35
N ASN A 67 -0.82 -9.54 -0.67
CA ASN A 67 -0.65 -8.93 -1.99
C ASN A 67 -0.48 -9.99 -3.10
N PHE A 68 -0.82 -9.61 -4.33
CA PHE A 68 -0.59 -10.43 -5.53
C PHE A 68 0.82 -10.24 -6.08
N SER A 69 1.35 -11.27 -6.73
CA SER A 69 2.59 -11.19 -7.52
C SER A 69 2.42 -10.29 -8.76
N TYR A 70 3.55 -9.90 -9.35
CA TYR A 70 3.59 -8.94 -10.47
C TYR A 70 2.76 -9.38 -11.69
N ASP A 71 2.62 -10.68 -11.91
CA ASP A 71 1.86 -11.27 -13.02
C ASP A 71 0.49 -11.81 -12.60
N GLY A 72 0.16 -11.70 -11.30
CA GLY A 72 -1.08 -12.19 -10.71
C GLY A 72 -1.17 -13.71 -10.55
N GLN A 73 -0.10 -14.48 -10.83
CA GLN A 73 -0.12 -15.94 -10.69
C GLN A 73 -0.09 -16.43 -9.24
N PHE A 74 0.41 -15.59 -8.33
CA PHE A 74 0.51 -15.93 -6.91
C PHE A 74 -0.15 -14.85 -6.05
N LEU A 75 -0.74 -15.31 -4.95
CA LEU A 75 -1.17 -14.48 -3.83
C LEU A 75 -0.35 -14.90 -2.61
N ALA A 76 0.22 -13.93 -1.89
CA ALA A 76 0.88 -14.18 -0.62
C ALA A 76 0.14 -13.47 0.51
N ALA A 77 0.08 -14.11 1.68
CA ALA A 77 -0.44 -13.52 2.90
C ALA A 77 0.38 -13.97 4.11
N GLY A 78 0.50 -13.10 5.11
CA GLY A 78 1.22 -13.35 6.35
C GLY A 78 0.63 -12.54 7.50
N GLY A 79 0.93 -12.95 8.74
CA GLY A 79 0.40 -12.29 9.92
C GLY A 79 1.02 -12.77 11.22
N GLN A 80 0.24 -12.75 12.28
CA GLN A 80 0.69 -12.98 13.66
C GLN A 80 1.02 -14.44 13.96
N ASP A 81 0.54 -15.40 13.17
CA ASP A 81 0.94 -16.80 13.28
C ASP A 81 2.38 -17.05 12.83
N GLY A 82 3.00 -16.07 12.14
CA GLY A 82 4.36 -16.17 11.64
C GLY A 82 4.52 -17.09 10.43
N VAL A 83 3.44 -17.37 9.73
CA VAL A 83 3.44 -18.23 8.55
C VAL A 83 3.18 -17.39 7.30
N LEU A 84 4.12 -17.40 6.36
CA LEU A 84 3.84 -16.88 5.02
C LEU A 84 3.22 -18.01 4.19
N ARG A 85 2.01 -17.77 3.70
CA ARG A 85 1.32 -18.67 2.78
C ARG A 85 1.29 -18.07 1.40
N ILE A 86 1.56 -18.92 0.40
CA ILE A 86 1.54 -18.53 -1.01
C ILE A 86 0.62 -19.49 -1.76
N TRP A 87 -0.40 -18.96 -2.42
CA TRP A 87 -1.31 -19.72 -3.27
C TRP A 87 -1.08 -19.40 -4.75
N ASN A 88 -1.27 -20.42 -5.59
CA ASN A 88 -1.40 -20.21 -7.03
C ASN A 88 -2.85 -19.79 -7.33
N THR A 89 -3.03 -18.62 -7.91
CA THR A 89 -4.34 -17.99 -8.12
C THR A 89 -5.23 -18.71 -9.14
N ASN A 90 -4.63 -19.39 -10.12
CA ASN A 90 -5.40 -20.12 -11.14
C ASN A 90 -5.97 -21.44 -10.60
N SER A 91 -5.20 -22.14 -9.77
CA SER A 91 -5.60 -23.45 -9.19
C SER A 91 -6.20 -23.32 -7.79
N LEU A 92 -6.09 -22.13 -7.15
CA LEU A 92 -6.47 -21.84 -5.76
C LEU A 92 -5.78 -22.75 -4.74
N LYS A 93 -4.66 -23.37 -5.12
CA LYS A 93 -3.93 -24.30 -4.25
C LYS A 93 -2.77 -23.61 -3.55
N LEU A 94 -2.57 -23.97 -2.28
CA LEU A 94 -1.39 -23.59 -1.51
C LEU A 94 -0.14 -24.20 -2.19
N VAL A 95 0.84 -23.36 -2.52
CA VAL A 95 2.10 -23.79 -3.17
C VAL A 95 3.30 -23.70 -2.25
N ALA A 96 3.23 -22.86 -1.22
CA ALA A 96 4.24 -22.77 -0.18
C ALA A 96 3.62 -22.32 1.14
N GLU A 97 4.14 -22.88 2.23
CA GLU A 97 3.87 -22.50 3.60
C GLU A 97 5.20 -22.39 4.34
N LEU A 98 5.58 -21.16 4.73
CA LEU A 98 6.88 -20.88 5.32
C LEU A 98 6.68 -20.52 6.79
N GLU A 99 6.94 -21.49 7.65
CA GLU A 99 6.77 -21.34 9.10
C GLU A 99 7.95 -20.57 9.71
N ASN A 100 7.62 -19.51 10.46
CA ASN A 100 8.56 -18.69 11.19
C ASN A 100 8.08 -18.50 12.64
N PRO A 101 8.16 -19.52 13.47
CA PRO A 101 7.54 -19.54 14.79
C PRO A 101 8.03 -18.39 15.67
N ARG A 102 7.09 -17.75 16.38
CA ARG A 102 7.31 -16.60 17.27
C ARG A 102 7.75 -15.30 16.55
N ARG A 103 7.49 -15.16 15.27
CA ARG A 103 7.77 -13.94 14.51
C ARG A 103 6.54 -13.56 13.68
N TRP A 104 6.08 -12.36 13.83
CA TRP A 104 5.01 -11.82 13.01
C TRP A 104 5.53 -11.44 11.63
N ILE A 105 4.66 -11.52 10.63
CA ILE A 105 4.90 -11.06 9.27
C ILE A 105 3.99 -9.85 9.05
N ASP A 106 4.52 -8.66 9.37
CA ASP A 106 3.75 -7.41 9.31
C ASP A 106 3.84 -6.76 7.93
N GLN A 107 4.87 -7.10 7.16
CA GLN A 107 5.14 -6.50 5.86
C GLN A 107 5.45 -7.57 4.83
N LEU A 108 4.85 -7.47 3.66
CA LEU A 108 5.25 -8.21 2.47
C LEU A 108 5.21 -7.32 1.24
N ALA A 109 6.09 -7.58 0.28
CA ALA A 109 6.15 -6.87 -0.99
C ALA A 109 6.64 -7.79 -2.10
N TRP A 110 5.88 -7.88 -3.19
CA TRP A 110 6.30 -8.60 -4.38
C TRP A 110 7.25 -7.76 -5.23
N HIS A 111 8.23 -8.41 -5.83
CA HIS A 111 9.09 -7.80 -6.82
C HIS A 111 8.27 -7.37 -8.06
N PRO A 112 8.52 -6.18 -8.64
CA PRO A 112 7.66 -5.62 -9.68
C PRO A 112 7.72 -6.32 -11.05
N SER A 113 8.63 -7.28 -11.26
CA SER A 113 8.83 -7.95 -12.57
C SER A 113 9.23 -9.43 -12.50
N CYS A 114 9.26 -10.04 -11.31
CA CYS A 114 9.44 -11.48 -11.16
C CYS A 114 8.69 -11.99 -9.90
N ASN A 115 8.51 -13.29 -9.78
CA ASN A 115 7.71 -13.91 -8.71
C ASN A 115 8.50 -14.10 -7.41
N GLN A 116 9.24 -13.06 -7.00
CA GLN A 116 9.94 -13.00 -5.73
C GLN A 116 9.17 -12.15 -4.73
N VAL A 117 8.95 -12.67 -3.54
CA VAL A 117 8.32 -11.96 -2.43
C VAL A 117 9.35 -11.69 -1.34
N ALA A 118 9.39 -10.43 -0.88
CA ALA A 118 10.09 -10.02 0.32
C ALA A 118 9.10 -9.94 1.47
N PHE A 119 9.47 -10.43 2.66
CA PHE A 119 8.63 -10.34 3.84
C PHE A 119 9.45 -10.12 5.11
N SER A 120 8.84 -9.44 6.09
CA SER A 120 9.48 -9.09 7.35
C SER A 120 9.45 -10.25 8.34
N LEU A 121 10.55 -10.44 9.09
CA LEU A 121 10.68 -11.38 10.20
C LEU A 121 11.38 -10.70 11.38
N GLY A 122 10.67 -9.78 12.04
CA GLY A 122 11.24 -8.94 13.08
C GLY A 122 12.37 -8.07 12.52
N LYS A 123 13.64 -8.38 12.85
CA LYS A 123 14.82 -7.61 12.39
C LYS A 123 15.38 -8.05 11.04
N LYS A 124 14.73 -8.96 10.36
CA LYS A 124 15.19 -9.53 9.09
C LYS A 124 14.15 -9.34 8.00
N VAL A 125 14.62 -9.29 6.76
CA VAL A 125 13.81 -9.48 5.57
C VAL A 125 14.24 -10.78 4.91
N GLN A 126 13.28 -11.63 4.58
CA GLN A 126 13.54 -12.82 3.77
C GLN A 126 13.02 -12.59 2.36
N ILE A 127 13.77 -13.04 1.36
CA ILE A 127 13.38 -13.05 -0.04
C ILE A 127 13.13 -14.49 -0.46
N TRP A 128 11.96 -14.76 -1.02
CA TRP A 128 11.54 -16.07 -1.47
C TRP A 128 11.09 -16.02 -2.93
N ASP A 129 11.50 -16.99 -3.70
CA ASP A 129 11.07 -17.14 -5.10
C ASP A 129 9.97 -18.20 -5.19
N ALA A 130 8.78 -17.77 -5.65
CA ALA A 130 7.61 -18.63 -5.69
C ALA A 130 7.62 -19.65 -6.84
N GLU A 131 8.39 -19.40 -7.89
CA GLU A 131 8.53 -20.34 -9.02
C GLU A 131 9.48 -21.48 -8.67
N SER A 132 10.69 -21.13 -8.22
CA SER A 132 11.69 -22.14 -7.81
C SER A 132 11.42 -22.74 -6.42
N ARG A 133 10.50 -22.13 -5.65
CA ARG A 133 10.17 -22.51 -4.27
C ARG A 133 11.40 -22.55 -3.36
N SER A 134 12.23 -21.52 -3.44
CA SER A 134 13.47 -21.46 -2.69
C SER A 134 13.73 -20.08 -2.09
N ALA A 135 14.45 -20.06 -0.97
CA ALA A 135 14.95 -18.83 -0.38
C ALA A 135 16.08 -18.26 -1.23
N ILE A 136 16.00 -16.96 -1.54
CA ILE A 136 17.00 -16.24 -2.34
C ILE A 136 17.99 -15.53 -1.43
N ALA A 137 17.51 -14.83 -0.39
CA ALA A 137 18.35 -14.06 0.51
C ALA A 137 17.69 -13.86 1.88
N GLU A 138 18.52 -13.66 2.89
CA GLU A 138 18.13 -13.17 4.21
C GLU A 138 18.92 -11.88 4.50
N LEU A 139 18.21 -10.77 4.74
CA LEU A 139 18.78 -9.44 4.91
C LEU A 139 18.61 -8.99 6.36
N ASN A 140 19.69 -8.54 6.99
CA ASN A 140 19.66 -8.10 8.38
C ASN A 140 19.49 -6.58 8.50
N PHE A 141 18.42 -6.13 9.18
CA PHE A 141 18.24 -4.72 9.52
C PHE A 141 19.05 -4.32 10.76
N GLU A 142 19.25 -5.23 11.72
CA GLU A 142 20.08 -5.13 12.93
C GLU A 142 19.47 -4.28 14.06
N ASN A 143 19.07 -3.05 13.81
CA ASN A 143 18.77 -2.05 14.85
C ASN A 143 17.36 -2.21 15.47
N SER A 144 16.36 -2.61 14.68
CA SER A 144 14.97 -2.73 15.12
C SER A 144 14.22 -3.74 14.28
N SER A 145 12.93 -3.94 14.58
CA SER A 145 11.99 -4.55 13.65
C SER A 145 11.87 -3.71 12.38
N ILE A 146 11.42 -4.33 11.31
CA ILE A 146 11.06 -3.69 10.05
C ILE A 146 9.68 -3.07 10.22
N PHE A 147 9.54 -1.77 9.93
CA PHE A 147 8.27 -1.05 10.03
C PHE A 147 7.63 -0.78 8.67
N GLY A 148 8.43 -0.77 7.61
CA GLY A 148 7.97 -0.63 6.25
C GLY A 148 8.94 -1.24 5.26
N MET A 149 8.44 -1.65 4.09
CA MET A 149 9.25 -2.28 3.06
C MET A 149 8.68 -1.98 1.68
N ALA A 150 9.54 -1.65 0.71
CA ALA A 150 9.14 -1.37 -0.66
C ALA A 150 10.22 -1.73 -1.66
N TRP A 151 9.82 -2.39 -2.75
CA TRP A 151 10.67 -2.56 -3.92
C TRP A 151 10.76 -1.27 -4.73
N HIS A 152 11.94 -0.97 -5.22
CA HIS A 152 12.13 0.03 -6.27
C HIS A 152 11.30 -0.35 -7.51
N PRO A 153 10.64 0.59 -8.22
CA PRO A 153 9.73 0.27 -9.33
C PRO A 153 10.35 -0.57 -10.45
N GLN A 154 11.68 -0.48 -10.66
CA GLN A 154 12.39 -1.30 -11.62
C GLN A 154 12.95 -2.61 -11.03
N GLY A 155 12.64 -2.96 -9.79
CA GLY A 155 13.10 -4.18 -9.12
C GLY A 155 14.58 -4.22 -8.76
N LYS A 156 15.36 -3.17 -9.03
CA LYS A 156 16.82 -3.17 -8.82
C LYS A 156 17.24 -3.10 -7.36
N GLN A 157 16.35 -2.65 -6.49
CA GLN A 157 16.65 -2.42 -5.09
C GLN A 157 15.42 -2.75 -4.22
N LEU A 158 15.69 -3.17 -2.99
CA LEU A 158 14.70 -3.30 -1.93
C LEU A 158 15.06 -2.33 -0.81
N ALA A 159 14.11 -1.52 -0.36
CA ALA A 159 14.25 -0.66 0.79
C ALA A 159 13.44 -1.21 1.96
N ALA A 160 14.00 -1.12 3.18
CA ALA A 160 13.27 -1.35 4.42
C ALA A 160 13.57 -0.26 5.43
N SER A 161 12.54 0.15 6.18
CA SER A 161 12.56 1.20 7.20
C SER A 161 12.48 0.61 8.61
N GLY A 162 13.03 1.35 9.56
CA GLY A 162 13.03 1.00 10.99
C GLY A 162 13.75 2.06 11.82
N SER A 163 14.30 1.69 12.98
CA SER A 163 15.10 2.64 13.77
C SER A 163 16.34 3.10 13.03
N LYS A 164 16.62 4.40 13.07
CA LYS A 164 17.75 5.09 12.42
C LYS A 164 17.66 5.13 10.89
N GLY A 165 16.45 5.06 10.33
CA GLY A 165 16.18 5.33 8.92
C GLY A 165 15.98 4.09 8.07
N VAL A 166 16.54 4.11 6.87
CA VAL A 166 16.29 3.12 5.82
C VAL A 166 17.56 2.44 5.36
N LYS A 167 17.49 1.14 5.16
CA LYS A 167 18.50 0.36 4.42
C LYS A 167 17.98 0.05 3.02
N ILE A 168 18.84 0.20 2.02
CA ILE A 168 18.54 -0.05 0.60
C ILE A 168 19.54 -1.07 0.07
N TRP A 169 19.08 -2.27 -0.23
CA TRP A 169 19.87 -3.37 -0.77
C TRP A 169 19.80 -3.41 -2.29
N ASN A 170 20.90 -3.84 -2.91
CA ASN A 170 20.98 -4.12 -4.34
C ASN A 170 20.42 -5.53 -4.63
N ALA A 171 19.33 -5.64 -5.36
CA ALA A 171 18.67 -6.91 -5.65
C ALA A 171 19.46 -7.85 -6.56
N LEU A 172 20.47 -7.34 -7.26
CA LEU A 172 21.38 -8.17 -8.07
C LEU A 172 22.55 -8.72 -7.28
N ARG A 173 22.83 -8.17 -6.08
CA ARG A 173 23.98 -8.51 -5.23
C ARG A 173 23.63 -8.33 -3.76
N TRP A 174 22.88 -9.28 -3.22
CA TRP A 174 22.37 -9.26 -1.84
C TRP A 174 23.45 -9.29 -0.76
N ASP A 175 24.65 -9.71 -1.09
CA ASP A 175 25.86 -9.74 -0.23
C ASP A 175 26.55 -8.40 -0.09
N GLU A 176 26.22 -7.41 -0.93
CA GLU A 176 26.76 -6.07 -0.81
C GLU A 176 26.23 -5.34 0.43
N VAL A 177 27.07 -4.46 0.97
CA VAL A 177 26.68 -3.57 2.07
C VAL A 177 25.54 -2.64 1.58
N PRO A 178 24.39 -2.62 2.27
CA PRO A 178 23.29 -1.77 1.86
C PRO A 178 23.65 -0.28 1.97
N ARG A 179 23.13 0.51 1.05
CA ARG A 179 23.11 1.97 1.20
C ARG A 179 22.19 2.34 2.36
N ARG A 180 22.48 3.47 3.00
CA ARG A 180 21.70 3.93 4.16
C ARG A 180 21.18 5.34 3.91
N LEU A 181 19.90 5.55 4.17
CA LEU A 181 19.32 6.86 4.38
C LEU A 181 19.18 7.02 5.89
N GLU A 182 20.07 7.86 6.45
CA GLU A 182 20.11 8.06 7.89
C GLU A 182 19.05 9.07 8.31
N ILE A 183 18.17 8.65 9.22
CA ILE A 183 17.10 9.46 9.80
C ILE A 183 17.20 9.30 11.31
N PRO A 184 17.27 10.41 12.09
CA PRO A 184 17.43 10.34 13.55
C PRO A 184 16.29 9.59 14.25
N SER A 185 15.07 9.73 13.74
CA SER A 185 13.88 9.07 14.24
C SER A 185 13.69 7.65 13.70
N ALA A 186 12.80 6.90 14.30
CA ALA A 186 12.31 5.66 13.72
C ALA A 186 11.38 5.95 12.54
N SER A 187 11.52 5.19 11.48
CA SER A 187 10.84 5.38 10.19
C SER A 187 9.86 4.24 9.93
N GLY A 188 8.58 4.60 9.70
CA GLY A 188 7.47 3.68 9.46
C GLY A 188 7.25 3.43 7.97
N ALA A 189 6.10 3.90 7.45
CA ALA A 189 5.73 3.71 6.04
C ALA A 189 6.79 4.28 5.09
N ILE A 190 6.99 3.57 3.97
CA ILE A 190 8.02 3.90 2.98
C ILE A 190 7.44 3.71 1.57
N ALA A 191 7.74 4.63 0.65
CA ALA A 191 7.33 4.52 -0.74
C ALA A 191 8.37 5.11 -1.69
N TRP A 192 8.56 4.44 -2.82
CA TRP A 192 9.33 4.95 -3.95
C TRP A 192 8.45 5.80 -4.86
N SER A 193 8.99 6.87 -5.42
CA SER A 193 8.36 7.55 -6.56
C SER A 193 8.28 6.60 -7.78
N ALA A 194 7.28 6.79 -8.64
CA ALA A 194 7.05 5.90 -9.79
C ALA A 194 8.25 5.82 -10.74
N ASP A 195 9.03 6.91 -10.86
CA ASP A 195 10.28 6.96 -11.64
C ASP A 195 11.49 6.29 -10.93
N GLY A 196 11.34 5.93 -9.64
CA GLY A 196 12.37 5.35 -8.80
C GLY A 196 13.49 6.33 -8.40
N GLN A 197 13.35 7.62 -8.69
CA GLN A 197 14.40 8.58 -8.38
C GLN A 197 14.36 9.10 -6.94
N ARG A 198 13.21 8.95 -6.26
CA ARG A 198 13.00 9.42 -4.90
C ARG A 198 12.40 8.34 -4.00
N ILE A 199 12.70 8.48 -2.73
CA ILE A 199 12.12 7.67 -1.66
C ILE A 199 11.55 8.60 -0.61
N ALA A 200 10.31 8.35 -0.19
CA ALA A 200 9.66 9.06 0.89
C ALA A 200 9.42 8.12 2.07
N VAL A 201 9.59 8.63 3.28
CA VAL A 201 9.53 7.84 4.51
C VAL A 201 8.78 8.61 5.57
N ALA A 202 7.77 8.01 6.17
CA ALA A 202 7.07 8.56 7.33
C ALA A 202 7.83 8.25 8.61
N ASN A 203 8.08 9.26 9.44
CA ASN A 203 8.78 9.11 10.70
C ASN A 203 7.80 9.13 11.88
N LEU A 204 8.20 8.51 12.99
CA LEU A 204 7.34 8.41 14.19
C LEU A 204 7.20 9.72 14.97
N ASP A 205 7.97 10.74 14.62
CA ASP A 205 7.92 12.11 15.16
C ASP A 205 7.14 13.07 14.24
N ASP A 206 6.11 12.54 13.55
CA ASP A 206 5.12 13.28 12.77
C ASP A 206 5.72 14.18 11.68
N ASN A 207 6.79 13.71 11.06
CA ASN A 207 7.37 14.32 9.85
C ASN A 207 7.65 13.26 8.78
N ILE A 208 7.89 13.70 7.57
CA ILE A 208 8.37 12.83 6.50
C ILE A 208 9.78 13.24 6.06
N ALA A 209 10.54 12.25 5.62
CA ALA A 209 11.83 12.46 4.98
C ALA A 209 11.71 12.07 3.50
N ILE A 210 12.11 12.96 2.60
CA ILE A 210 12.15 12.70 1.16
C ILE A 210 13.59 12.81 0.69
N ALA A 211 14.11 11.78 0.04
CA ALA A 211 15.49 11.79 -0.44
C ALA A 211 15.56 11.38 -1.93
N LYS A 212 16.49 12.02 -2.67
CA LYS A 212 16.86 11.54 -4.00
C LYS A 212 17.75 10.30 -3.87
N LEU A 213 17.53 9.31 -4.72
CA LEU A 213 18.34 8.09 -4.71
C LEU A 213 19.82 8.36 -5.05
N SER A 214 20.12 9.44 -5.77
CA SER A 214 21.48 9.82 -6.18
C SER A 214 22.43 10.12 -5.01
N ASP A 215 21.94 10.79 -3.97
CA ASP A 215 22.76 11.28 -2.85
C ASP A 215 22.25 10.86 -1.46
N LEU A 216 20.99 10.45 -1.35
CA LEU A 216 20.33 10.06 -0.09
C LEU A 216 20.39 11.14 1.00
N LYS A 217 20.34 12.41 0.61
CA LYS A 217 20.16 13.53 1.53
C LYS A 217 18.67 13.78 1.72
N PRO A 218 18.14 13.65 2.96
CA PRO A 218 16.72 13.85 3.18
C PRO A 218 16.35 15.33 3.31
N ASP A 219 15.28 15.74 2.63
CA ASP A 219 14.50 16.91 2.97
C ASP A 219 13.47 16.48 4.01
N PHE A 220 13.42 17.17 5.16
CA PHE A 220 12.43 16.91 6.20
C PHE A 220 11.27 17.88 6.10
N ILE A 221 10.04 17.34 6.07
CA ILE A 221 8.81 18.11 6.01
C ILE A 221 7.97 17.74 7.22
N GLY A 222 7.68 18.72 8.07
CA GLY A 222 6.89 18.59 9.28
C GLY A 222 5.59 19.38 9.19
N GLY A 223 4.90 19.51 10.33
CA GLY A 223 3.64 20.23 10.45
C GLY A 223 2.40 19.35 10.29
N PHE A 224 2.59 18.05 10.28
CA PHE A 224 1.48 17.10 10.29
C PHE A 224 0.84 17.02 11.68
N PRO A 225 -0.51 16.95 11.78
CA PRO A 225 -1.21 17.07 13.06
C PRO A 225 -1.13 15.81 13.95
N GLY A 226 -0.57 14.72 13.46
CA GLY A 226 -0.44 13.48 14.21
C GLY A 226 0.26 12.37 13.45
N LYS A 227 0.18 11.16 13.99
CA LYS A 227 0.83 9.99 13.40
C LYS A 227 0.52 9.84 11.90
N ILE A 228 1.57 9.76 11.11
CA ILE A 228 1.47 9.45 9.67
C ILE A 228 1.26 7.95 9.51
N ARG A 229 0.08 7.57 8.98
CA ARG A 229 -0.30 6.18 8.76
C ARG A 229 0.08 5.68 7.38
N ARG A 230 -0.10 6.54 6.39
CA ARG A 230 0.13 6.21 4.98
C ARG A 230 0.80 7.37 4.26
N LEU A 231 1.67 7.05 3.33
CA LEU A 231 2.17 7.99 2.32
C LEU A 231 2.20 7.28 0.97
N VAL A 232 1.79 7.96 -0.07
CA VAL A 232 1.73 7.42 -1.44
C VAL A 232 2.18 8.48 -2.44
N TRP A 233 2.83 8.03 -3.50
CA TRP A 233 3.15 8.85 -4.66
C TRP A 233 2.08 8.68 -5.74
N SER A 234 1.80 9.74 -6.51
CA SER A 234 1.10 9.58 -7.78
C SER A 234 2.00 8.82 -8.77
N ASP A 235 1.40 8.10 -9.71
CA ASP A 235 2.13 7.37 -10.74
C ASP A 235 2.45 8.23 -11.98
N ILE A 236 1.92 9.44 -12.03
CA ILE A 236 2.19 10.47 -13.04
C ILE A 236 2.90 11.67 -12.41
N ASN A 237 3.64 12.40 -13.23
CA ASN A 237 4.33 13.61 -12.82
C ASN A 237 3.48 14.85 -13.04
N THR A 238 3.64 15.87 -12.19
CA THR A 238 3.13 17.22 -12.41
C THR A 238 3.88 17.89 -13.56
N GLU A 239 3.46 19.11 -13.92
CA GLU A 239 4.18 19.93 -14.90
C GLU A 239 5.64 20.23 -14.49
N LEU A 240 5.94 20.12 -13.20
CA LEU A 240 7.28 20.29 -12.64
C LEU A 240 8.16 19.04 -12.77
N GLY A 241 7.64 17.97 -13.39
CA GLY A 241 8.38 16.72 -13.68
C GLY A 241 8.61 15.82 -12.47
N VAL A 242 7.90 16.03 -11.36
CA VAL A 242 7.95 15.22 -10.13
C VAL A 242 6.54 14.79 -9.74
N PRO A 243 6.30 13.56 -9.27
CA PRO A 243 4.98 13.14 -8.83
C PRO A 243 4.56 13.84 -7.53
N LEU A 244 3.26 13.94 -7.30
CA LEU A 244 2.70 14.37 -6.01
C LEU A 244 2.91 13.32 -4.93
N ILE A 245 2.98 13.77 -3.68
CA ILE A 245 2.90 12.89 -2.50
C ILE A 245 1.61 13.21 -1.74
N ALA A 246 0.84 12.19 -1.43
CA ALA A 246 -0.26 12.29 -0.47
C ALA A 246 0.15 11.62 0.86
N VAL A 247 -0.23 12.25 1.97
CA VAL A 247 0.13 11.84 3.34
C VAL A 247 -1.12 11.81 4.20
N ALA A 248 -1.49 10.66 4.76
CA ALA A 248 -2.54 10.53 5.76
C ALA A 248 -1.96 10.71 7.16
N SER A 249 -2.39 11.76 7.85
CA SER A 249 -1.92 12.10 9.20
C SER A 249 -3.08 12.53 10.09
N GLY A 250 -3.34 11.78 11.18
CA GLY A 250 -4.49 12.05 12.02
C GLY A 250 -5.78 12.02 11.22
N ASN A 251 -6.50 13.12 11.22
CA ASN A 251 -7.77 13.32 10.50
C ASN A 251 -7.62 14.15 9.20
N VAL A 252 -6.41 14.33 8.70
CA VAL A 252 -6.17 15.11 7.48
C VAL A 252 -5.41 14.34 6.42
N VAL A 253 -5.58 14.75 5.18
CA VAL A 253 -4.74 14.35 4.05
C VAL A 253 -3.95 15.55 3.57
N GLY A 254 -2.63 15.50 3.71
CA GLY A 254 -1.72 16.51 3.16
C GLY A 254 -1.26 16.09 1.76
N ILE A 255 -1.15 17.06 0.86
CA ILE A 255 -0.59 16.87 -0.48
C ILE A 255 0.67 17.72 -0.58
N LEU A 256 1.71 17.17 -1.19
CA LEU A 256 3.00 17.85 -1.37
C LEU A 256 3.41 17.83 -2.83
N GLU A 257 3.86 18.96 -3.31
CA GLU A 257 4.40 19.16 -4.64
C GLU A 257 5.82 19.74 -4.57
N LYS A 258 6.74 19.18 -5.36
CA LYS A 258 8.11 19.70 -5.46
C LYS A 258 8.09 21.00 -6.23
N GLN A 259 8.73 22.06 -5.69
CA GLN A 259 8.82 23.34 -6.36
C GLN A 259 9.86 23.33 -7.48
N PHE A 260 9.66 24.21 -8.48
CA PHE A 260 10.56 24.34 -9.65
C PHE A 260 12.00 24.69 -9.24
N ASP A 261 12.12 25.63 -8.30
CA ASP A 261 13.43 25.91 -7.68
C ASP A 261 13.75 24.82 -6.66
N GLU A 262 14.83 24.07 -6.88
CA GLU A 262 15.26 23.02 -5.95
C GLU A 262 15.52 23.56 -4.54
N SER A 263 15.93 24.81 -4.40
CA SER A 263 16.13 25.48 -3.10
C SER A 263 14.84 25.82 -2.37
N ALA A 264 13.73 25.97 -3.08
CA ALA A 264 12.40 26.26 -2.51
C ALA A 264 11.76 25.00 -1.84
N GLY A 265 12.32 23.81 -2.09
CA GLY A 265 11.89 22.59 -1.41
C GLY A 265 10.56 22.04 -1.91
N TRP A 266 9.65 21.76 -0.98
CA TRP A 266 8.31 21.21 -1.22
C TRP A 266 7.28 22.19 -0.72
N ASP A 267 6.24 22.43 -1.51
CA ASP A 267 5.04 23.14 -1.11
C ASP A 267 3.94 22.14 -0.80
N GLY A 268 2.91 22.56 -0.05
CA GLY A 268 1.86 21.63 0.33
C GLY A 268 0.55 22.30 0.70
N TRP A 269 -0.51 21.53 0.54
CA TRP A 269 -1.86 21.91 0.95
C TRP A 269 -2.54 20.75 1.66
N VAL A 270 -3.59 21.06 2.41
CA VAL A 270 -4.42 20.10 3.12
C VAL A 270 -5.74 19.94 2.38
N LEU A 271 -6.18 18.71 2.18
CA LEU A 271 -7.52 18.43 1.70
C LEU A 271 -8.49 18.61 2.87
N ASP A 272 -9.25 19.69 2.79
CA ASP A 272 -10.17 20.11 3.86
C ASP A 272 -11.44 19.26 3.84
N SER A 273 -11.66 18.50 4.90
CA SER A 273 -12.86 17.70 5.14
C SER A 273 -13.01 17.39 6.62
N ASP A 274 -14.24 17.28 7.09
CA ASP A 274 -14.58 16.87 8.45
C ASP A 274 -14.42 15.35 8.64
N LEU A 275 -13.27 14.79 8.27
CA LEU A 275 -12.96 13.37 8.45
C LEU A 275 -12.65 13.04 9.92
N ASP A 276 -12.93 11.81 10.31
CA ASP A 276 -12.29 11.17 11.46
C ASP A 276 -10.89 10.68 11.04
N ILE A 277 -10.25 9.84 11.81
CA ILE A 277 -8.90 9.36 11.53
C ILE A 277 -8.82 8.72 10.14
N VAL A 278 -7.94 9.25 9.28
CA VAL A 278 -7.69 8.71 7.94
C VAL A 278 -6.81 7.46 8.07
N GLN A 279 -7.32 6.32 7.66
CA GLN A 279 -6.66 5.03 7.76
C GLN A 279 -5.84 4.69 6.51
N ASP A 280 -6.38 4.99 5.33
CA ASP A 280 -5.70 4.69 4.07
C ASP A 280 -5.97 5.75 2.99
N ILE A 281 -5.03 5.90 2.07
CA ILE A 281 -5.11 6.78 0.90
C ILE A 281 -4.51 6.09 -0.33
N ALA A 282 -5.09 6.33 -1.50
CA ALA A 282 -4.58 5.77 -2.75
C ALA A 282 -4.89 6.68 -3.94
N PHE A 283 -3.88 6.97 -4.76
CA PHE A 283 -4.11 7.64 -6.05
C PHE A 283 -4.77 6.68 -7.04
N GLN A 284 -5.73 7.20 -7.80
CA GLN A 284 -6.31 6.50 -8.95
C GLN A 284 -5.24 6.38 -10.04
N PRO A 285 -4.98 5.18 -10.56
CA PRO A 285 -3.96 4.96 -11.59
C PRO A 285 -4.10 5.91 -12.80
N GLY A 286 -2.98 6.51 -13.22
CA GLY A 286 -2.89 7.41 -14.37
C GLY A 286 -3.49 8.80 -14.17
N THR A 287 -3.81 9.19 -12.94
CA THR A 287 -4.43 10.49 -12.62
C THR A 287 -3.85 11.08 -11.32
N PHE A 288 -4.23 12.33 -11.00
CA PHE A 288 -4.05 12.91 -9.67
C PHE A 288 -5.29 12.77 -8.77
N HIS A 289 -6.31 12.01 -9.19
CA HIS A 289 -7.46 11.76 -8.32
C HIS A 289 -7.02 10.87 -7.16
N LEU A 290 -7.51 11.19 -5.98
CA LEU A 290 -7.15 10.48 -4.75
C LEU A 290 -8.40 9.92 -4.08
N ALA A 291 -8.29 8.76 -3.46
CA ALA A 291 -9.27 8.25 -2.50
C ALA A 291 -8.67 8.29 -1.10
N SER A 292 -9.47 8.66 -0.10
CA SER A 292 -9.13 8.56 1.32
C SER A 292 -10.23 7.84 2.09
N ALA A 293 -9.85 6.92 2.97
CA ALA A 293 -10.73 6.12 3.82
C ALA A 293 -10.54 6.50 5.28
N SER A 294 -11.63 6.60 6.04
CA SER A 294 -11.59 7.04 7.43
C SER A 294 -12.45 6.20 8.38
N ASP A 295 -12.21 6.37 9.68
CA ASP A 295 -12.90 5.67 10.76
C ASP A 295 -14.39 6.04 10.88
N ASP A 296 -14.84 7.10 10.22
CA ASP A 296 -16.26 7.51 10.20
C ASP A 296 -17.13 6.73 9.19
N GLY A 297 -16.57 5.75 8.50
CA GLY A 297 -17.29 4.96 7.50
C GLY A 297 -17.44 5.64 6.15
N GLN A 298 -16.61 6.62 5.85
CA GLN A 298 -16.60 7.36 4.60
C GLN A 298 -15.34 7.07 3.80
N VAL A 299 -15.50 7.02 2.48
CA VAL A 299 -14.42 7.14 1.51
C VAL A 299 -14.65 8.38 0.68
N LEU A 300 -13.71 9.32 0.72
CA LEU A 300 -13.77 10.55 -0.06
C LEU A 300 -12.95 10.42 -1.34
N LEU A 301 -13.54 10.83 -2.45
CA LEU A 301 -12.86 10.96 -3.73
C LEU A 301 -12.53 12.42 -4.01
N TRP A 302 -11.26 12.68 -4.27
CA TRP A 302 -10.71 14.00 -4.50
C TRP A 302 -10.32 14.15 -5.98
N TYR A 303 -10.87 15.16 -6.65
CA TYR A 303 -10.51 15.51 -8.01
C TYR A 303 -9.18 16.27 -8.01
N GLU A 304 -8.19 15.79 -8.79
CA GLU A 304 -6.84 16.37 -8.92
C GLU A 304 -6.13 16.58 -7.56
N ALA A 305 -6.44 15.74 -6.55
CA ALA A 305 -5.96 15.90 -5.18
C ALA A 305 -6.16 17.30 -4.58
N GLU A 306 -7.26 17.99 -4.97
CA GLU A 306 -7.59 19.33 -4.52
C GLU A 306 -9.04 19.47 -4.06
N GLN A 307 -9.99 19.03 -4.88
CA GLN A 307 -11.41 19.29 -4.67
C GLN A 307 -12.16 18.01 -4.32
N LEU A 308 -13.00 18.06 -3.28
CA LEU A 308 -13.91 16.95 -3.00
C LEU A 308 -14.85 16.72 -4.20
N ALA A 309 -14.76 15.56 -4.79
CA ALA A 309 -15.57 15.17 -5.94
C ALA A 309 -16.79 14.35 -5.53
N GLN A 310 -16.61 13.40 -4.61
CA GLN A 310 -17.68 12.50 -4.19
C GLN A 310 -17.39 11.92 -2.81
N LEU A 311 -18.47 11.65 -2.07
CA LEU A 311 -18.46 10.88 -0.82
C LEU A 311 -19.09 9.52 -1.09
N LEU A 312 -18.40 8.46 -0.69
CA LEU A 312 -18.84 7.07 -0.75
C LEU A 312 -19.04 6.54 0.67
N THR A 313 -20.08 5.75 0.88
CA THR A 313 -20.43 5.17 2.18
C THR A 313 -20.78 3.70 2.02
N GLY A 314 -20.93 2.96 3.15
CA GLY A 314 -21.39 1.57 3.13
C GLY A 314 -20.83 0.71 4.25
N ALA A 315 -19.73 1.09 4.91
CA ALA A 315 -19.28 0.42 6.13
C ALA A 315 -19.98 1.03 7.35
N SER A 316 -20.32 0.18 8.30
CA SER A 316 -21.05 0.58 9.52
C SER A 316 -20.13 1.16 10.59
N SER A 317 -18.83 0.84 10.56
CA SER A 317 -17.87 1.10 11.63
C SER A 317 -16.59 1.80 11.18
N GLY A 318 -16.44 2.14 9.92
CA GLY A 318 -15.22 2.72 9.36
C GLY A 318 -14.55 1.87 8.29
N PHE A 319 -13.73 2.52 7.47
CA PHE A 319 -12.89 1.87 6.46
C PHE A 319 -11.43 1.87 6.87
N CYS A 320 -10.71 0.79 6.63
CA CYS A 320 -9.34 0.57 7.05
C CYS A 320 -8.34 0.39 5.92
N CYS A 321 -8.79 0.03 4.73
CA CYS A 321 -7.90 -0.17 3.58
C CYS A 321 -8.63 0.10 2.26
N LEU A 322 -7.84 0.53 1.25
CA LEU A 322 -8.31 0.86 -0.10
C LEU A 322 -7.46 0.16 -1.15
N ALA A 323 -8.09 -0.19 -2.26
CA ALA A 323 -7.39 -0.66 -3.44
C ALA A 323 -8.09 -0.21 -4.73
N TRP A 324 -7.41 0.60 -5.54
CA TRP A 324 -7.85 0.88 -6.89
C TRP A 324 -7.65 -0.31 -7.81
N HIS A 325 -8.64 -0.60 -8.64
CA HIS A 325 -8.44 -1.48 -9.79
C HIS A 325 -7.34 -0.92 -10.70
N PRO A 326 -6.45 -1.74 -11.28
CA PRO A 326 -5.31 -1.23 -12.08
C PRO A 326 -5.67 -0.30 -13.24
N GLN A 327 -6.90 -0.39 -13.77
CA GLN A 327 -7.41 0.51 -14.81
C GLN A 327 -8.15 1.74 -14.23
N GLY A 328 -8.24 1.91 -12.92
CA GLY A 328 -8.82 3.08 -12.27
C GLY A 328 -10.35 3.22 -12.36
N HIS A 329 -11.08 2.26 -12.91
CA HIS A 329 -12.53 2.34 -13.08
C HIS A 329 -13.34 1.71 -11.92
N LYS A 330 -12.67 1.02 -11.00
CA LYS A 330 -13.26 0.46 -9.77
C LYS A 330 -12.37 0.81 -8.56
N LEU A 331 -13.02 0.99 -7.41
CA LEU A 331 -12.37 1.15 -6.12
C LEU A 331 -12.93 0.12 -5.16
N ALA A 332 -12.07 -0.61 -4.47
CA ALA A 332 -12.45 -1.51 -3.40
C ALA A 332 -12.01 -0.97 -2.05
N ALA A 333 -12.77 -1.20 -1.01
CA ALA A 333 -12.44 -0.85 0.37
C ALA A 333 -12.84 -1.95 1.34
N GLY A 334 -12.01 -2.13 2.37
CA GLY A 334 -12.29 -3.02 3.49
C GLY A 334 -12.71 -2.24 4.72
N GLY A 335 -13.77 -2.73 5.40
CA GLY A 335 -14.37 -2.13 6.59
C GLY A 335 -13.90 -2.77 7.90
N GLN A 336 -14.10 -2.03 9.00
CA GLN A 336 -13.78 -2.50 10.35
C GLN A 336 -14.76 -3.57 10.85
N GLY A 337 -15.96 -3.66 10.29
CA GLY A 337 -16.94 -4.72 10.58
C GLY A 337 -16.81 -5.94 9.66
N GLY A 338 -15.76 -6.00 8.84
CA GLY A 338 -15.54 -7.09 7.89
C GLY A 338 -16.11 -6.80 6.50
N GLU A 339 -16.80 -5.69 6.29
CA GLU A 339 -17.39 -5.37 5.00
C GLU A 339 -16.30 -5.21 3.92
N VAL A 340 -16.56 -5.73 2.73
CA VAL A 340 -15.79 -5.47 1.52
C VAL A 340 -16.73 -4.86 0.50
N LEU A 341 -16.48 -3.59 0.15
CA LEU A 341 -17.28 -2.86 -0.83
C LEU A 341 -16.47 -2.56 -2.08
N MET A 342 -17.16 -2.54 -3.20
CA MET A 342 -16.61 -2.10 -4.47
C MET A 342 -17.54 -1.11 -5.14
N TRP A 343 -16.98 0.03 -5.50
CA TRP A 343 -17.65 1.04 -6.35
C TRP A 343 -17.08 0.98 -7.76
N LYS A 344 -17.95 1.14 -8.74
CA LYS A 344 -17.60 1.22 -10.15
C LYS A 344 -18.01 2.60 -10.69
N ARG A 345 -17.17 3.14 -11.55
CA ARG A 345 -17.44 4.38 -12.27
C ARG A 345 -18.53 4.14 -13.31
N ASP A 346 -19.54 5.00 -13.36
CA ASP A 346 -20.59 4.93 -14.37
C ASP A 346 -20.00 5.06 -15.77
N ASP A 347 -20.36 4.14 -16.64
CA ASP A 347 -20.11 4.29 -18.07
C ASP A 347 -21.11 5.36 -18.56
N ILE A 348 -20.64 6.32 -19.36
CA ILE A 348 -21.55 7.21 -20.06
C ILE A 348 -22.19 6.36 -21.13
N GLU A 349 -23.50 6.15 -21.05
CA GLU A 349 -24.28 5.76 -22.25
C GLU A 349 -24.11 6.94 -23.23
N GLU A 350 -23.42 6.68 -24.36
CA GLU A 350 -23.32 7.62 -25.47
C GLU A 350 -24.67 7.76 -26.21
#